data_3330b6eeac572614cec57be36b09ebab
#
_entry.id   3330b6eeac572614cec57be36b09ebab
#
_cell.length_a   1.000
_cell.length_b   1.000
_cell.length_c   1.000
_cell.angle_alpha   90.00
_cell.angle_beta   90.00
_cell.angle_gamma   90.00
#
_symmetry.space_group_name_H-M   'P 1'
#
loop_
_entity.id
_entity.type
_entity.pdbx_description
1 polymer ?
#
loop_
_entity_poly.entity_id
_entity_poly.type
_entity_poly.pdbx_seq_one_letter_code
_entity_poly.pdbx_strand_id
1 'polypeptide(L)'
;MLAWKDFRNLGLLLEPLTLLPQPTLEGERIILRGSRESDIDDRLRHPIDPEEEDGYGSSWRREWDGRRYHTREDLMEDRGRRDSGAYRWAIECDGHCIGSAGLVVDPDQHCASYTVGVFVVALRGRGLGREATRLVIGWGFDVLGLHRIQLEVLATNGRAISCYLACGFRQEGVRREAQLYPDGWKDFIVMGVLQSEYVSR
;
A
#
# COMPACT_ATOMS: atom_id res chain seq x y z
N MET A 1 -6.91 -8.57 36.80
CA MET A 1 -7.03 -8.44 35.36
C MET A 1 -5.65 -8.68 34.78
N LEU A 2 -5.45 -9.73 33.96
CA LEU A 2 -4.16 -10.04 33.35
C LEU A 2 -3.79 -8.94 32.35
N ALA A 3 -2.53 -8.52 32.35
CA ALA A 3 -2.02 -7.58 31.34
C ALA A 3 -1.78 -8.34 30.02
N TRP A 4 -1.79 -7.65 28.88
CA TRP A 4 -1.55 -8.25 27.55
C TRP A 4 -0.26 -9.07 27.48
N LYS A 5 0.81 -8.61 28.15
CA LYS A 5 2.09 -9.32 28.28
C LYS A 5 1.98 -10.69 28.99
N ASP A 6 0.99 -10.85 29.86
CA ASP A 6 0.82 -12.09 30.61
C ASP A 6 0.30 -13.22 29.72
N PHE A 7 -0.54 -12.89 28.71
CA PHE A 7 -1.04 -13.87 27.73
C PHE A 7 0.10 -14.43 26.86
N ARG A 8 1.10 -13.61 26.51
CA ARG A 8 2.29 -14.05 25.78
C ARG A 8 3.12 -15.02 26.63
N ASN A 9 3.38 -14.69 27.88
CA ASN A 9 4.16 -15.53 28.79
C ASN A 9 3.49 -16.88 29.09
N LEU A 10 2.17 -16.97 28.88
CA LEU A 10 1.42 -18.23 29.00
C LEU A 10 1.35 -19.01 27.68
N GLY A 11 2.03 -18.58 26.62
CA GLY A 11 1.97 -19.20 25.28
C GLY A 11 0.63 -19.03 24.58
N LEU A 12 -0.17 -18.08 25.01
CA LEU A 12 -1.52 -17.79 24.46
C LEU A 12 -1.49 -16.77 23.29
N LEU A 13 -0.31 -16.18 23.03
CA LEU A 13 -0.08 -15.24 21.93
C LEU A 13 1.07 -15.73 21.07
N LEU A 14 0.98 -15.45 19.78
CA LEU A 14 2.09 -15.68 18.87
C LEU A 14 3.24 -14.72 19.20
N GLU A 15 4.48 -15.20 18.97
CA GLU A 15 5.64 -14.31 19.02
C GLU A 15 5.56 -13.27 17.90
N PRO A 16 5.98 -12.01 18.15
CA PRO A 16 5.99 -10.98 17.12
C PRO A 16 6.85 -11.40 15.93
N LEU A 17 6.42 -11.00 14.74
CA LEU A 17 7.22 -11.22 13.53
C LEU A 17 8.54 -10.43 13.59
N THR A 18 9.61 -11.06 13.16
CA THR A 18 10.87 -10.37 12.93
C THR A 18 10.80 -9.61 11.62
N LEU A 19 10.91 -8.27 11.71
CA LEU A 19 10.96 -7.43 10.52
C LEU A 19 12.31 -7.57 9.82
N LEU A 20 12.27 -7.90 8.53
CA LEU A 20 13.44 -8.06 7.69
C LEU A 20 13.79 -6.73 6.99
N PRO A 21 15.03 -6.54 6.51
CA PRO A 21 15.36 -5.42 5.63
C PRO A 21 14.47 -5.43 4.38
N GLN A 22 14.13 -4.23 3.88
CA GLN A 22 13.32 -4.10 2.68
C GLN A 22 14.06 -4.69 1.46
N PRO A 23 13.47 -5.67 0.76
CA PRO A 23 14.08 -6.26 -0.43
C PRO A 23 13.81 -5.42 -1.69
N THR A 24 14.54 -5.72 -2.75
CA THR A 24 14.11 -5.46 -4.13
C THR A 24 13.31 -6.67 -4.58
N LEU A 25 12.13 -6.44 -5.19
CA LEU A 25 11.28 -7.50 -5.74
C LEU A 25 11.22 -7.32 -7.26
N GLU A 26 11.59 -8.35 -8.00
CA GLU A 26 11.65 -8.34 -9.45
C GLU A 26 10.41 -9.02 -10.04
N GLY A 27 9.69 -8.31 -10.89
CA GLY A 27 8.57 -8.82 -11.68
C GLY A 27 8.96 -9.01 -13.14
N GLU A 28 7.98 -9.31 -13.98
CA GLU A 28 8.20 -9.48 -15.42
C GLU A 28 8.42 -8.14 -16.14
N ARG A 29 7.76 -7.08 -15.70
CA ARG A 29 7.74 -5.75 -16.34
C ARG A 29 8.13 -4.62 -15.40
N ILE A 30 8.16 -4.88 -14.10
CA ILE A 30 8.46 -3.88 -13.09
C ILE A 30 9.47 -4.41 -12.07
N ILE A 31 10.15 -3.46 -11.44
CA ILE A 31 10.99 -3.72 -10.27
C ILE A 31 10.45 -2.88 -9.12
N LEU A 32 10.24 -3.50 -7.97
CA LEU A 32 9.94 -2.82 -6.72
C LEU A 32 11.22 -2.67 -5.94
N ARG A 33 11.70 -1.46 -5.76
CA ARG A 33 12.98 -1.13 -5.11
C ARG A 33 12.86 0.00 -4.11
N GLY A 34 13.88 0.19 -3.32
CA GLY A 34 13.99 1.38 -2.48
C GLY A 34 13.92 2.67 -3.30
N SER A 35 13.31 3.70 -2.72
CA SER A 35 13.17 5.00 -3.38
C SER A 35 14.53 5.67 -3.60
N ARG A 36 14.73 6.31 -4.75
CA ARG A 36 15.89 7.12 -5.12
C ARG A 36 15.50 8.59 -5.22
N GLU A 37 16.45 9.49 -5.11
CA GLU A 37 16.17 10.92 -5.28
C GLU A 37 15.66 11.26 -6.69
N SER A 38 16.17 10.56 -7.71
CA SER A 38 15.70 10.68 -9.10
C SER A 38 14.23 10.35 -9.31
N ASP A 39 13.61 9.57 -8.40
CA ASP A 39 12.18 9.23 -8.49
C ASP A 39 11.29 10.47 -8.32
N ILE A 40 11.81 11.50 -7.63
CA ILE A 40 11.15 12.80 -7.50
C ILE A 40 11.05 13.48 -8.87
N ASP A 41 12.11 13.42 -9.66
CA ASP A 41 12.11 13.99 -11.01
C ASP A 41 11.13 13.28 -11.92
N ASP A 42 11.07 11.95 -11.82
CA ASP A 42 10.06 11.16 -12.56
C ASP A 42 8.65 11.57 -12.14
N ARG A 43 8.38 11.72 -10.85
CA ARG A 43 7.06 12.14 -10.35
C ARG A 43 6.68 13.54 -10.82
N LEU A 44 7.60 14.49 -10.79
CA LEU A 44 7.36 15.89 -11.18
C LEU A 44 7.11 16.07 -12.68
N ARG A 45 7.55 15.14 -13.53
CA ARG A 45 7.26 15.15 -14.98
C ARG A 45 5.80 14.85 -15.30
N HIS A 46 5.07 14.27 -14.36
CA HIS A 46 3.69 13.86 -14.57
C HIS A 46 2.73 14.79 -13.81
N PRO A 47 1.69 15.33 -14.48
CA PRO A 47 0.67 16.13 -13.80
C PRO A 47 -0.05 15.27 -12.74
N ILE A 48 -0.55 15.94 -11.71
CA ILE A 48 -1.43 15.30 -10.74
C ILE A 48 -2.75 15.01 -11.45
N ASP A 49 -3.13 13.73 -11.44
CA ASP A 49 -4.41 13.31 -11.98
C ASP A 49 -5.49 13.53 -10.93
N PRO A 50 -6.61 14.19 -11.28
CA PRO A 50 -7.75 14.32 -10.37
C PRO A 50 -8.26 12.99 -9.81
N GLU A 51 -8.23 11.89 -10.61
CA GLU A 51 -8.57 10.55 -10.13
C GLU A 51 -7.58 10.00 -9.10
N GLU A 52 -6.32 10.45 -9.11
CA GLU A 52 -5.32 10.08 -8.12
C GLU A 52 -5.67 10.70 -6.76
N GLU A 53 -6.21 11.91 -6.75
CA GLU A 53 -6.70 12.56 -5.53
C GLU A 53 -7.82 11.77 -4.87
N ASP A 54 -8.68 11.15 -5.68
CA ASP A 54 -9.80 10.35 -5.22
C ASP A 54 -9.40 8.91 -4.88
N GLY A 55 -8.29 8.42 -5.40
CA GLY A 55 -7.88 7.02 -5.30
C GLY A 55 -7.02 6.65 -4.10
N TYR A 56 -6.33 7.61 -3.50
CA TYR A 56 -5.50 7.37 -2.34
C TYR A 56 -6.27 7.55 -1.03
N GLY A 57 -6.52 6.45 -0.35
CA GLY A 57 -7.10 6.46 0.98
C GLY A 57 -6.29 7.31 1.97
N SER A 58 -6.97 7.80 2.96
CA SER A 58 -6.73 8.87 3.91
C SER A 58 -5.47 8.87 4.76
N SER A 59 -4.63 7.87 4.76
CA SER A 59 -3.44 7.89 5.62
C SER A 59 -2.52 9.10 5.34
N TRP A 60 -2.61 9.65 4.14
CA TRP A 60 -1.84 10.78 3.65
C TRP A 60 -2.49 12.15 3.89
N ARG A 61 -3.78 12.20 4.25
CA ARG A 61 -4.58 13.42 4.32
C ARG A 61 -4.80 13.98 5.73
N ARG A 62 -4.13 13.48 6.75
CA ARG A 62 -4.31 14.03 8.12
C ARG A 62 -3.88 15.49 8.26
N GLU A 63 -3.15 16.00 7.28
CA GLU A 63 -2.71 17.39 7.20
C GLU A 63 -3.09 18.01 5.84
N TRP A 64 -4.36 17.84 5.43
CA TRP A 64 -4.87 18.50 4.24
C TRP A 64 -4.97 20.00 4.50
N ASP A 65 -3.95 20.73 4.08
CA ASP A 65 -3.96 22.21 3.99
C ASP A 65 -4.30 22.69 2.59
N GLY A 66 -4.79 21.82 1.72
CA GLY A 66 -5.05 22.11 0.30
C GLY A 66 -3.81 22.07 -0.58
N ARG A 67 -2.63 21.75 0.00
CA ARG A 67 -1.41 21.62 -0.79
C ARG A 67 -1.33 20.23 -1.39
N ARG A 68 -1.28 20.20 -2.71
CA ARG A 68 -0.88 19.04 -3.49
C ARG A 68 0.64 18.93 -3.41
N TYR A 69 1.24 17.76 -3.59
CA TYR A 69 2.69 17.61 -3.76
C TYR A 69 3.11 18.27 -5.08
N HIS A 70 3.30 19.60 -5.03
CA HIS A 70 3.62 20.38 -6.23
C HIS A 70 5.11 20.66 -6.35
N THR A 71 5.86 20.50 -5.26
CA THR A 71 7.26 20.86 -5.19
C THR A 71 8.14 19.66 -4.87
N ARG A 72 9.42 19.80 -5.20
CA ARG A 72 10.46 18.83 -4.80
C ARG A 72 10.53 18.70 -3.28
N GLU A 73 10.38 19.81 -2.57
CA GLU A 73 10.44 19.89 -1.11
C GLU A 73 9.34 19.06 -0.46
N ASP A 74 8.09 19.15 -0.95
CA ASP A 74 6.96 18.35 -0.46
C ASP A 74 7.24 16.85 -0.61
N LEU A 75 7.76 16.43 -1.77
CA LEU A 75 8.09 15.03 -2.04
C LEU A 75 9.29 14.54 -1.22
N MET A 76 10.26 15.41 -0.92
CA MET A 76 11.38 15.05 -0.05
C MET A 76 10.93 14.90 1.41
N GLU A 77 10.07 15.78 1.90
CA GLU A 77 9.51 15.69 3.25
C GLU A 77 8.72 14.39 3.43
N ASP A 78 7.87 14.03 2.47
CA ASP A 78 7.12 12.76 2.50
C ASP A 78 8.05 11.54 2.57
N ARG A 79 9.16 11.54 1.84
CA ARG A 79 10.17 10.48 1.93
C ARG A 79 10.83 10.37 3.31
N GLY A 80 10.95 11.48 4.04
CA GLY A 80 11.53 11.53 5.38
C GLY A 80 10.62 10.94 6.47
N ARG A 81 9.32 10.88 6.22
CA ARG A 81 8.33 10.33 7.16
C ARG A 81 8.33 8.80 7.10
N ARG A 82 9.21 8.17 7.87
CA ARG A 82 9.29 6.71 7.97
C ARG A 82 8.68 6.24 9.28
N ASP A 83 7.55 5.56 9.20
CA ASP A 83 7.00 4.81 10.33
C ASP A 83 7.79 3.51 10.53
N SER A 84 8.07 3.15 11.78
CA SER A 84 8.64 1.83 12.12
C SER A 84 7.69 0.73 11.60
N GLY A 85 8.23 -0.26 10.90
CA GLY A 85 7.43 -1.36 10.31
C GLY A 85 6.86 -1.07 8.93
N ALA A 86 7.16 0.09 8.32
CA ALA A 86 6.70 0.41 6.98
C ALA A 86 7.74 0.04 5.91
N TYR A 87 7.32 -0.77 4.96
CA TYR A 87 8.04 -1.03 3.71
C TYR A 87 7.46 -0.15 2.61
N ARG A 88 8.32 0.53 1.85
CA ARG A 88 7.90 1.44 0.78
C ARG A 88 8.78 1.25 -0.44
N TRP A 89 8.19 0.82 -1.53
CA TRP A 89 8.86 0.61 -2.80
C TRP A 89 8.46 1.68 -3.82
N ALA A 90 9.44 2.14 -4.58
CA ALA A 90 9.21 2.74 -5.87
C ALA A 90 8.90 1.62 -6.89
N ILE A 91 7.89 1.82 -7.73
CA ILE A 91 7.61 0.94 -8.86
C ILE A 91 8.39 1.47 -10.06
N GLU A 92 9.41 0.74 -10.47
CA GLU A 92 10.22 1.07 -11.66
C GLU A 92 9.73 0.27 -12.86
N CYS A 93 9.59 0.95 -14.00
CA CYS A 93 9.30 0.36 -15.30
C CYS A 93 10.17 1.07 -16.34
N ASP A 94 10.90 0.32 -17.18
CA ASP A 94 11.79 0.86 -18.20
C ASP A 94 12.78 1.93 -17.67
N GLY A 95 13.31 1.73 -16.46
CA GLY A 95 14.27 2.63 -15.82
C GLY A 95 13.68 3.89 -15.16
N HIS A 96 12.36 4.07 -15.20
CA HIS A 96 11.66 5.22 -14.61
C HIS A 96 10.76 4.81 -13.47
N CYS A 97 10.67 5.66 -12.44
CA CYS A 97 9.68 5.49 -11.38
C CYS A 97 8.29 5.89 -11.90
N ILE A 98 7.35 4.95 -11.84
CA ILE A 98 5.99 5.13 -12.35
C ILE A 98 4.92 5.13 -11.26
N GLY A 99 5.32 4.82 -10.02
CA GLY A 99 4.38 4.64 -8.92
C GLY A 99 5.06 4.24 -7.62
N SER A 100 4.26 3.89 -6.63
CA SER A 100 4.75 3.37 -5.36
C SER A 100 3.85 2.25 -4.84
N ALA A 101 4.45 1.38 -4.01
CA ALA A 101 3.74 0.38 -3.22
C ALA A 101 4.21 0.47 -1.77
N GLY A 102 3.31 0.18 -0.82
CA GLY A 102 3.62 0.22 0.60
C GLY A 102 2.99 -0.94 1.36
N LEU A 103 3.68 -1.40 2.40
CA LEU A 103 3.21 -2.41 3.33
C LEU A 103 3.56 -1.96 4.75
N VAL A 104 2.55 -1.65 5.55
CA VAL A 104 2.72 -1.27 6.96
C VAL A 104 2.36 -2.48 7.80
N VAL A 105 3.36 -3.05 8.47
CA VAL A 105 3.24 -4.31 9.22
C VAL A 105 2.98 -4.02 10.70
N ASP A 106 1.99 -4.71 11.26
CA ASP A 106 1.81 -4.90 12.68
C ASP A 106 2.40 -6.29 13.04
N PRO A 107 3.63 -6.32 13.59
CA PRO A 107 4.31 -7.59 13.86
C PRO A 107 3.66 -8.40 14.97
N ASP A 108 2.99 -7.75 15.92
CA ASP A 108 2.30 -8.42 17.03
C ASP A 108 1.03 -9.13 16.56
N GLN A 109 0.36 -8.60 15.53
CA GLN A 109 -0.87 -9.17 14.98
C GLN A 109 -0.62 -10.03 13.75
N HIS A 110 0.62 -10.12 13.25
CA HIS A 110 0.97 -10.78 11.99
C HIS A 110 0.14 -10.28 10.79
N CYS A 111 -0.20 -9.00 10.82
CA CYS A 111 -1.05 -8.35 9.81
C CYS A 111 -0.32 -7.19 9.16
N ALA A 112 -0.78 -6.81 7.97
CA ALA A 112 -0.30 -5.61 7.32
C ALA A 112 -1.39 -4.85 6.58
N SER A 113 -1.22 -3.52 6.46
CA SER A 113 -2.00 -2.66 5.58
C SER A 113 -1.21 -2.39 4.31
N TYR A 114 -1.85 -2.59 3.15
CA TYR A 114 -1.24 -2.48 1.83
C TYR A 114 -1.74 -1.25 1.09
N THR A 115 -0.83 -0.62 0.35
CA THR A 115 -1.14 0.48 -0.57
C THR A 115 -0.39 0.32 -1.89
N VAL A 116 -1.00 0.77 -3.00
CA VAL A 116 -0.33 0.84 -4.31
C VAL A 116 -0.91 1.96 -5.15
N GLY A 117 -0.06 2.65 -5.89
CA GLY A 117 -0.48 3.64 -6.86
C GLY A 117 0.47 3.76 -8.04
N VAL A 118 -0.11 3.89 -9.24
CA VAL A 118 0.61 4.22 -10.48
C VAL A 118 0.23 5.64 -10.88
N PHE A 119 1.15 6.58 -10.77
CA PHE A 119 0.89 8.00 -11.06
C PHE A 119 0.98 8.31 -12.56
N VAL A 120 1.65 7.49 -13.35
CA VAL A 120 1.71 7.66 -14.81
C VAL A 120 0.42 7.17 -15.45
N VAL A 121 -0.50 8.10 -15.77
CA VAL A 121 -1.85 7.79 -16.28
C VAL A 121 -1.83 6.86 -17.49
N ALA A 122 -0.93 7.12 -18.45
CA ALA A 122 -0.78 6.31 -19.67
C ALA A 122 -0.40 4.83 -19.42
N LEU A 123 0.09 4.51 -18.23
CA LEU A 123 0.49 3.15 -17.83
C LEU A 123 -0.58 2.43 -16.99
N ARG A 124 -1.66 3.13 -16.61
CA ARG A 124 -2.77 2.53 -15.89
C ARG A 124 -3.56 1.57 -16.78
N GLY A 125 -4.24 0.59 -16.16
CA GLY A 125 -4.99 -0.43 -16.89
C GLY A 125 -4.15 -1.50 -17.60
N ARG A 126 -2.82 -1.36 -17.61
CA ARG A 126 -1.89 -2.30 -18.25
C ARG A 126 -1.46 -3.47 -17.34
N GLY A 127 -2.01 -3.57 -16.13
CA GLY A 127 -1.72 -4.66 -15.19
C GLY A 127 -0.50 -4.43 -14.29
N LEU A 128 0.23 -3.30 -14.40
CA LEU A 128 1.44 -3.03 -13.60
C LEU A 128 1.14 -2.95 -12.10
N GLY A 129 0.03 -2.31 -11.71
CA GLY A 129 -0.42 -2.29 -10.31
C GLY A 129 -0.78 -3.68 -9.78
N ARG A 130 -1.35 -4.56 -10.63
CA ARG A 130 -1.63 -5.96 -10.26
C ARG A 130 -0.34 -6.74 -10.04
N GLU A 131 0.65 -6.54 -10.89
CA GLU A 131 1.96 -7.16 -10.77
C GLU A 131 2.65 -6.72 -9.48
N ALA A 132 2.68 -5.40 -9.18
CA ALA A 132 3.19 -4.87 -7.93
C ALA A 132 2.47 -5.46 -6.71
N THR A 133 1.14 -5.53 -6.76
CA THR A 133 0.34 -6.12 -5.68
C THR A 133 0.75 -7.57 -5.43
N ARG A 134 0.87 -8.40 -6.48
CA ARG A 134 1.25 -9.82 -6.35
C ARG A 134 2.64 -9.99 -5.75
N LEU A 135 3.61 -9.18 -6.16
CA LEU A 135 4.98 -9.22 -5.62
C LEU A 135 4.99 -8.91 -4.12
N VAL A 136 4.28 -7.85 -3.70
CA VAL A 136 4.27 -7.43 -2.29
C VAL A 136 3.53 -8.44 -1.40
N ILE A 137 2.33 -8.90 -1.82
CA ILE A 137 1.58 -9.87 -1.02
C ILE A 137 2.29 -11.22 -0.95
N GLY A 138 2.94 -11.65 -2.06
CA GLY A 138 3.76 -12.86 -2.09
C GLY A 138 4.90 -12.78 -1.09
N TRP A 139 5.68 -11.71 -1.12
CA TRP A 139 6.73 -11.49 -0.15
C TRP A 139 6.21 -11.42 1.30
N GLY A 140 5.07 -10.76 1.50
CA GLY A 140 4.45 -10.67 2.81
C GLY A 140 4.06 -12.03 3.40
N PHE A 141 3.50 -12.91 2.58
CA PHE A 141 3.08 -14.25 3.04
C PHE A 141 4.24 -15.25 3.07
N ASP A 142 5.04 -15.32 1.99
CA ASP A 142 6.03 -16.37 1.83
C ASP A 142 7.32 -16.10 2.64
N VAL A 143 7.65 -14.83 2.89
CA VAL A 143 8.92 -14.44 3.53
C VAL A 143 8.71 -13.82 4.91
N LEU A 144 7.79 -12.87 5.08
CA LEU A 144 7.51 -12.29 6.39
C LEU A 144 6.63 -13.18 7.28
N GLY A 145 5.88 -14.13 6.69
CA GLY A 145 4.97 -14.99 7.44
C GLY A 145 3.73 -14.26 7.95
N LEU A 146 3.26 -13.25 7.24
CA LEU A 146 2.02 -12.56 7.58
C LEU A 146 0.85 -13.53 7.55
N HIS A 147 -0.09 -13.36 8.47
CA HIS A 147 -1.36 -14.07 8.48
C HIS A 147 -2.39 -13.41 7.58
N ARG A 148 -2.36 -12.06 7.51
CA ARG A 148 -3.37 -11.25 6.82
C ARG A 148 -2.77 -9.99 6.21
N ILE A 149 -3.22 -9.65 5.01
CA ILE A 149 -2.96 -8.35 4.39
C ILE A 149 -4.30 -7.70 4.06
N GLN A 150 -4.47 -6.44 4.42
CA GLN A 150 -5.70 -5.69 4.21
C GLN A 150 -5.43 -4.36 3.51
N LEU A 151 -6.49 -3.76 2.97
CA LEU A 151 -6.48 -2.43 2.38
C LEU A 151 -7.85 -1.77 2.48
N GLU A 152 -7.85 -0.47 2.29
CA GLU A 152 -9.06 0.31 2.06
C GLU A 152 -8.97 0.96 0.68
N VAL A 153 -10.08 0.96 -0.05
CA VAL A 153 -10.16 1.55 -1.38
C VAL A 153 -11.43 2.36 -1.53
N LEU A 154 -11.35 3.51 -2.18
CA LEU A 154 -12.51 4.34 -2.46
C LEU A 154 -13.57 3.53 -3.22
N ALA A 155 -14.82 3.55 -2.75
CA ALA A 155 -15.90 2.72 -3.30
C ALA A 155 -16.18 3.00 -4.80
N THR A 156 -15.85 4.19 -5.28
CA THR A 156 -15.98 4.57 -6.69
C THR A 156 -14.79 4.13 -7.55
N ASN A 157 -13.67 3.67 -6.95
CA ASN A 157 -12.48 3.25 -7.70
C ASN A 157 -12.59 1.80 -8.18
N GLY A 158 -13.50 1.55 -9.13
CA GLY A 158 -13.76 0.21 -9.68
C GLY A 158 -12.52 -0.44 -10.32
N ARG A 159 -11.59 0.35 -10.86
CA ARG A 159 -10.32 -0.15 -11.42
C ARG A 159 -9.43 -0.77 -10.35
N ALA A 160 -9.25 -0.09 -9.22
CA ALA A 160 -8.46 -0.61 -8.11
C ALA A 160 -9.13 -1.83 -7.46
N ILE A 161 -10.45 -1.77 -7.23
CA ILE A 161 -11.23 -2.88 -6.70
C ILE A 161 -11.04 -4.14 -7.57
N SER A 162 -11.19 -4.01 -8.89
CA SER A 162 -10.99 -5.12 -9.83
C SER A 162 -9.55 -5.66 -9.79
N CYS A 163 -8.56 -4.79 -9.61
CA CYS A 163 -7.16 -5.18 -9.45
C CYS A 163 -6.96 -6.03 -8.19
N TYR A 164 -7.49 -5.61 -7.05
CA TYR A 164 -7.34 -6.32 -5.78
C TYR A 164 -8.10 -7.65 -5.78
N LEU A 165 -9.32 -7.69 -6.31
CA LEU A 165 -10.06 -8.96 -6.51
C LEU A 165 -9.25 -9.96 -7.34
N ALA A 166 -8.59 -9.50 -8.42
CA ALA A 166 -7.75 -10.35 -9.27
C ALA A 166 -6.43 -10.78 -8.59
N CYS A 167 -6.07 -10.18 -7.45
CA CYS A 167 -4.95 -10.57 -6.60
C CYS A 167 -5.36 -11.45 -5.40
N GLY A 168 -6.65 -11.80 -5.29
CA GLY A 168 -7.16 -12.67 -4.22
C GLY A 168 -7.77 -11.95 -3.03
N PHE A 169 -7.77 -10.62 -3.00
CA PHE A 169 -8.48 -9.88 -1.95
C PHE A 169 -9.98 -10.12 -2.06
N ARG A 170 -10.66 -10.15 -0.92
CA ARG A 170 -12.12 -10.20 -0.80
C ARG A 170 -12.63 -8.95 -0.14
N GLN A 171 -13.79 -8.49 -0.55
CA GLN A 171 -14.49 -7.41 0.14
C GLN A 171 -15.03 -7.93 1.47
N GLU A 172 -14.77 -7.21 2.54
CA GLU A 172 -15.19 -7.56 3.90
C GLU A 172 -16.24 -6.61 4.46
N GLY A 173 -16.29 -5.38 3.92
CA GLY A 173 -17.27 -4.40 4.37
C GLY A 173 -17.13 -3.06 3.65
N VAL A 174 -18.01 -2.14 4.06
CA VAL A 174 -18.01 -0.74 3.58
C VAL A 174 -17.98 0.17 4.79
N ARG A 175 -17.01 1.07 4.81
CA ARG A 175 -16.97 2.20 5.74
C ARG A 175 -17.71 3.37 5.09
N ARG A 176 -18.97 3.55 5.49
CA ARG A 176 -19.78 4.63 4.95
C ARG A 176 -19.29 5.98 5.45
N GLU A 177 -19.29 6.98 4.56
CA GLU A 177 -18.91 8.37 4.88
C GLU A 177 -17.59 8.46 5.66
N ALA A 178 -16.61 7.61 5.27
CA ALA A 178 -15.36 7.43 6.00
C ALA A 178 -14.42 8.61 5.91
N GLN A 179 -14.55 9.42 4.83
CA GLN A 179 -13.69 10.58 4.59
C GLN A 179 -14.42 11.72 3.92
N LEU A 180 -14.05 12.94 4.33
CA LEU A 180 -14.52 14.16 3.70
C LEU A 180 -13.59 14.57 2.55
N TYR A 181 -14.16 14.73 1.37
CA TYR A 181 -13.54 15.24 0.15
C TYR A 181 -14.13 16.59 -0.22
N PRO A 182 -13.53 17.36 -1.15
CA PRO A 182 -14.09 18.65 -1.56
C PRO A 182 -15.54 18.58 -2.09
N ASP A 183 -15.92 17.44 -2.67
CA ASP A 183 -17.25 17.16 -3.23
C ASP A 183 -18.16 16.35 -2.27
N GLY A 184 -17.77 16.16 -1.01
CA GLY A 184 -18.57 15.50 0.02
C GLY A 184 -17.92 14.26 0.63
N TRP A 185 -18.68 13.59 1.49
CA TRP A 185 -18.25 12.38 2.15
C TRP A 185 -18.17 11.20 1.19
N LYS A 186 -17.14 10.36 1.36
CA LYS A 186 -16.90 9.19 0.52
C LYS A 186 -16.90 7.91 1.33
N ASP A 187 -17.43 6.86 0.70
CA ASP A 187 -17.39 5.50 1.22
C ASP A 187 -16.08 4.81 0.82
N PHE A 188 -15.59 3.95 1.71
CA PHE A 188 -14.44 3.09 1.43
C PHE A 188 -14.83 1.62 1.58
N ILE A 189 -14.36 0.81 0.65
CA ILE A 189 -14.45 -0.64 0.73
C ILE A 189 -13.23 -1.15 1.50
N VAL A 190 -13.48 -1.96 2.53
CA VAL A 190 -12.45 -2.71 3.25
C VAL A 190 -12.27 -4.05 2.54
N MET A 191 -11.03 -4.37 2.19
CA MET A 191 -10.69 -5.64 1.54
C MET A 191 -9.55 -6.32 2.28
N GLY A 192 -9.57 -7.66 2.32
CA GLY A 192 -8.54 -8.47 2.94
C GLY A 192 -8.24 -9.73 2.14
N VAL A 193 -7.04 -10.28 2.36
CA VAL A 193 -6.62 -11.59 1.91
C VAL A 193 -5.89 -12.29 3.05
N LEU A 194 -6.19 -13.57 3.27
CA LEU A 194 -5.56 -14.39 4.29
C LEU A 194 -4.46 -15.26 3.66
N GLN A 195 -3.45 -15.61 4.45
CA GLN A 195 -2.39 -16.53 4.03
C GLN A 195 -2.96 -17.85 3.49
N SER A 196 -3.99 -18.38 4.15
CA SER A 196 -4.66 -19.63 3.74
C SER A 196 -5.43 -19.54 2.41
N GLU A 197 -5.70 -18.32 1.93
CA GLU A 197 -6.39 -18.06 0.66
C GLU A 197 -5.40 -17.71 -0.47
N TYR A 198 -4.17 -17.35 -0.08
CA TYR A 198 -3.11 -17.02 -1.01
C TYR A 198 -2.55 -18.29 -1.66
N VAL A 199 -2.54 -18.29 -2.97
CA VAL A 199 -1.90 -19.34 -3.78
C VAL A 199 -0.67 -18.72 -4.42
N SER A 200 0.52 -19.15 -3.96
CA SER A 200 1.78 -18.77 -4.60
C SER A 200 1.75 -19.19 -6.07
N ARG A 201 1.96 -18.26 -6.98
CA ARG A 201 1.96 -18.49 -8.44
C ARG A 201 3.30 -18.17 -9.02
#